data_8343dcfec441d3c211b1079c81f19911
#
_entry.id   8343dcfec441d3c211b1079c81f19911
#
_cell.length_a   1.000
_cell.length_b   1.000
_cell.length_c   1.000
_cell.angle_alpha   90.00
_cell.angle_beta   90.00
_cell.angle_gamma   90.00
#
_symmetry.space_group_name_H-M   'P 1'
#
loop_
_entity.id
_entity.type
_entity.pdbx_description
1 polymer ?
#
loop_
_entity_poly.entity_id
_entity_poly.type
_entity_poly.pdbx_seq_one_letter_code
_entity_poly.pdbx_strand_id
1 'polypeptide(L)'
;MRWLVGLFLLASPAAAVTCQNIEYLGTSYTTCEVRAGEDLQLFLRDDDGDILGRFSAIENDTGRTLAFAMNAGMYHEDRDPVGHYIEDGVQESRVISSDGPGNFGLLPNGIFCIADTLQVFETFDYLDRQPDCTYAVQSGPMLVIDGALHPRFLADGTSKFIRNGVGTSSDGTRAIFAISNDAVNFHDFGALFRDHLALPNALYFDGKVSRLYAPALNRSDFGWQLGPIVGVLN
;
A
#
# COMPACT_ATOMS: atom_id res chain seq x y z
N MET A 1 21.54 -24.89 -48.95
CA MET A 1 20.40 -23.99 -48.68
C MET A 1 20.14 -24.09 -47.18
N ARG A 2 20.69 -23.15 -46.36
CA ARG A 2 20.58 -23.18 -44.88
C ARG A 2 19.37 -22.31 -44.48
N TRP A 3 18.36 -22.94 -43.90
CA TRP A 3 17.20 -22.24 -43.35
C TRP A 3 17.59 -21.67 -41.97
N LEU A 4 17.61 -20.34 -41.86
CA LEU A 4 17.71 -19.63 -40.57
C LEU A 4 16.28 -19.60 -39.97
N VAL A 5 16.07 -20.40 -38.93
CA VAL A 5 14.86 -20.29 -38.07
C VAL A 5 15.06 -19.10 -37.16
N GLY A 6 14.40 -18.00 -37.44
CA GLY A 6 14.34 -16.84 -36.56
C GLY A 6 13.50 -17.17 -35.34
N LEU A 7 14.13 -17.17 -34.15
CA LEU A 7 13.45 -17.29 -32.87
C LEU A 7 12.81 -15.93 -32.55
N PHE A 8 11.50 -15.80 -32.77
CA PHE A 8 10.73 -14.65 -32.28
C PHE A 8 10.54 -14.80 -30.76
N LEU A 9 11.31 -14.05 -29.98
CA LEU A 9 11.02 -13.82 -28.57
C LEU A 9 9.75 -12.96 -28.48
N LEU A 10 8.64 -13.58 -28.13
CA LEU A 10 7.43 -12.86 -27.73
C LEU A 10 7.72 -12.19 -26.39
N ALA A 11 7.99 -10.88 -26.39
CA ALA A 11 7.96 -10.09 -25.17
C ALA A 11 6.52 -10.15 -24.63
N SER A 12 6.32 -10.78 -23.48
CA SER A 12 5.07 -10.65 -22.75
C SER A 12 4.89 -9.16 -22.41
N PRO A 13 3.71 -8.56 -22.66
CA PRO A 13 3.46 -7.22 -22.20
C PRO A 13 3.66 -7.20 -20.67
N ALA A 14 4.43 -6.25 -20.18
CA ALA A 14 4.51 -5.98 -18.76
C ALA A 14 3.06 -5.78 -18.27
N ALA A 15 2.66 -6.50 -17.22
CA ALA A 15 1.33 -6.34 -16.64
C ALA A 15 1.27 -4.93 -16.08
N ALA A 16 0.46 -4.05 -16.67
CA ALA A 16 0.28 -2.69 -16.18
C ALA A 16 -0.64 -2.69 -14.96
N VAL A 17 -0.39 -1.78 -14.00
CA VAL A 17 -1.29 -1.54 -12.86
C VAL A 17 -2.74 -1.46 -13.33
N THR A 18 -3.62 -2.23 -12.71
CA THR A 18 -5.04 -2.22 -13.06
C THR A 18 -5.84 -1.54 -11.95
N CYS A 19 -6.32 -0.33 -12.22
CA CYS A 19 -7.21 0.41 -11.32
C CYS A 19 -8.67 0.32 -11.78
N GLN A 20 -9.60 0.16 -10.83
CA GLN A 20 -11.04 0.10 -11.10
C GLN A 20 -11.87 0.60 -9.92
N ASN A 21 -13.07 1.08 -10.21
CA ASN A 21 -14.10 1.35 -9.21
C ASN A 21 -14.93 0.08 -8.98
N ILE A 22 -15.19 -0.25 -7.73
CA ILE A 22 -15.98 -1.41 -7.33
C ILE A 22 -17.02 -1.00 -6.29
N GLU A 23 -18.08 -1.80 -6.16
CA GLU A 23 -19.06 -1.69 -5.08
C GLU A 23 -19.02 -2.94 -4.19
N TYR A 24 -19.05 -2.74 -2.89
CA TYR A 24 -19.16 -3.81 -1.92
C TYR A 24 -20.06 -3.37 -0.77
N LEU A 25 -21.12 -4.15 -0.48
CA LEU A 25 -22.15 -3.87 0.54
C LEU A 25 -22.75 -2.46 0.44
N GLY A 26 -22.97 -1.96 -0.78
CA GLY A 26 -23.57 -0.65 -1.05
C GLY A 26 -22.62 0.53 -0.82
N THR A 27 -21.32 0.28 -0.67
CA THR A 27 -20.27 1.30 -0.55
C THR A 27 -19.36 1.23 -1.76
N SER A 28 -18.97 2.40 -2.28
CA SER A 28 -18.06 2.52 -3.42
C SER A 28 -16.61 2.58 -2.96
N TYR A 29 -15.75 1.87 -3.69
CA TYR A 29 -14.30 1.84 -3.49
C TYR A 29 -13.57 1.97 -4.82
N THR A 30 -12.33 2.45 -4.77
CA THR A 30 -11.39 2.35 -5.89
C THR A 30 -10.26 1.43 -5.49
N THR A 31 -9.95 0.44 -6.33
CA THR A 31 -8.87 -0.52 -6.13
C THR A 31 -7.85 -0.41 -7.25
N CYS A 32 -6.56 -0.60 -6.92
CA CYS A 32 -5.47 -0.74 -7.88
C CYS A 32 -4.70 -2.02 -7.57
N GLU A 33 -4.68 -2.96 -8.52
CA GLU A 33 -3.90 -4.20 -8.43
C GLU A 33 -2.51 -3.95 -9.02
N VAL A 34 -1.50 -4.37 -8.27
CA VAL A 34 -0.07 -4.34 -8.63
C VAL A 34 0.47 -5.76 -8.52
N ARG A 35 1.28 -6.19 -9.47
CA ARG A 35 1.92 -7.51 -9.47
C ARG A 35 3.37 -7.42 -9.03
N ALA A 36 3.87 -8.48 -8.43
CA ALA A 36 5.29 -8.61 -8.15
C ALA A 36 6.10 -8.49 -9.45
N GLY A 37 7.18 -7.72 -9.40
CA GLY A 37 8.01 -7.40 -10.55
C GLY A 37 7.60 -6.13 -11.32
N GLU A 38 6.48 -5.49 -10.98
CA GLU A 38 6.22 -4.11 -11.37
C GLU A 38 7.11 -3.16 -10.55
N ASP A 39 7.38 -1.98 -11.09
CA ASP A 39 8.26 -0.97 -10.45
C ASP A 39 7.55 -0.25 -9.30
N LEU A 40 7.14 -1.03 -8.29
CA LEU A 40 6.47 -0.56 -7.08
C LEU A 40 7.51 -0.13 -6.04
N GLN A 41 7.44 1.13 -5.64
CA GLN A 41 8.40 1.75 -4.73
C GLN A 41 7.69 2.53 -3.62
N LEU A 42 8.43 2.84 -2.56
CA LEU A 42 8.08 3.88 -1.60
C LEU A 42 8.87 5.16 -1.91
N PHE A 43 8.26 6.29 -1.61
CA PHE A 43 8.83 7.62 -1.85
C PHE A 43 8.58 8.49 -0.62
N LEU A 44 9.63 9.05 -0.06
CA LEU A 44 9.54 9.98 1.07
C LEU A 44 10.27 11.29 0.78
N ARG A 45 11.56 11.21 0.39
CA ARG A 45 12.43 12.35 0.19
C ARG A 45 13.05 12.36 -1.19
N ASP A 46 13.41 13.53 -1.66
CA ASP A 46 14.28 13.72 -2.82
C ASP A 46 15.76 13.58 -2.46
N ASP A 47 16.64 13.72 -3.46
CA ASP A 47 18.10 13.62 -3.28
C ASP A 47 18.69 14.70 -2.36
N ASP A 48 18.02 15.83 -2.17
CA ASP A 48 18.41 16.91 -1.26
C ASP A 48 17.93 16.66 0.18
N GLY A 49 17.10 15.63 0.40
CA GLY A 49 16.50 15.24 1.68
C GLY A 49 15.19 15.96 2.00
N ASP A 50 14.62 16.70 1.07
CA ASP A 50 13.35 17.38 1.24
C ASP A 50 12.16 16.42 1.02
N ILE A 51 11.10 16.60 1.78
CA ILE A 51 9.88 15.76 1.67
C ILE A 51 9.21 15.98 0.30
N LEU A 52 9.09 14.91 -0.49
CA LEU A 52 8.37 14.91 -1.76
C LEU A 52 6.90 15.29 -1.58
N GLY A 53 6.17 14.62 -0.71
CA GLY A 53 4.86 14.98 -0.17
C GLY A 53 3.71 15.13 -1.17
N ARG A 54 3.97 14.96 -2.49
CA ARG A 54 3.00 15.09 -3.59
C ARG A 54 3.32 14.13 -4.72
N PHE A 55 2.29 13.61 -5.39
CA PHE A 55 2.47 12.73 -6.55
C PHE A 55 3.26 13.40 -7.69
N SER A 56 2.95 14.68 -7.98
CA SER A 56 3.69 15.44 -9.00
C SER A 56 5.15 15.74 -8.63
N ALA A 57 5.50 15.77 -7.35
CA ALA A 57 6.89 15.93 -6.94
C ALA A 57 7.70 14.67 -7.28
N ILE A 58 7.14 13.48 -7.06
CA ILE A 58 7.75 12.21 -7.48
C ILE A 58 7.99 12.18 -8.99
N GLU A 59 7.01 12.58 -9.80
CA GLU A 59 7.16 12.61 -11.26
C GLU A 59 8.24 13.61 -11.70
N ASN A 60 8.34 14.75 -11.03
CA ASN A 60 9.36 15.75 -11.33
C ASN A 60 10.77 15.31 -10.92
N ASP A 61 10.89 14.66 -9.76
CA ASP A 61 12.14 14.18 -9.18
C ASP A 61 12.70 13.01 -10.01
N THR A 62 11.88 12.01 -10.28
CA THR A 62 12.28 10.81 -11.04
C THR A 62 12.35 11.04 -12.55
N GLY A 63 11.72 12.09 -13.07
CA GLY A 63 11.55 12.31 -14.51
C GLY A 63 10.64 11.27 -15.20
N ARG A 64 9.90 10.46 -14.43
CA ARG A 64 9.01 9.38 -14.89
C ARG A 64 7.58 9.67 -14.48
N THR A 65 6.62 9.04 -15.16
CA THR A 65 5.21 9.16 -14.79
C THR A 65 4.79 8.05 -13.84
N LEU A 66 3.82 8.35 -12.97
CA LEU A 66 3.21 7.37 -12.08
C LEU A 66 2.03 6.69 -12.79
N ALA A 67 2.04 5.36 -12.82
CA ALA A 67 0.87 4.56 -13.20
C ALA A 67 -0.20 4.55 -12.10
N PHE A 68 0.26 4.62 -10.84
CA PHE A 68 -0.54 4.62 -9.63
C PHE A 68 0.29 5.21 -8.48
N ALA A 69 -0.35 5.92 -7.55
CA ALA A 69 0.25 6.24 -6.24
C ALA A 69 -0.81 6.45 -5.16
N MET A 70 -0.42 6.22 -3.91
CA MET A 70 -1.27 6.36 -2.72
C MET A 70 -0.40 6.74 -1.52
N ASN A 71 -0.93 7.49 -0.53
CA ASN A 71 -0.22 7.62 0.74
C ASN A 71 -0.05 6.26 1.42
N ALA A 72 1.12 6.02 2.01
CA ALA A 72 1.52 4.74 2.57
C ALA A 72 1.97 4.89 4.03
N GLY A 73 1.06 4.58 4.96
CA GLY A 73 1.38 4.62 6.39
C GLY A 73 1.17 5.98 7.05
N MET A 74 1.27 5.96 8.37
CA MET A 74 1.10 7.14 9.22
C MET A 74 2.42 7.88 9.39
N TYR A 75 2.33 9.19 9.56
CA TYR A 75 3.48 10.07 9.68
C TYR A 75 3.26 11.18 10.73
N HIS A 76 4.36 11.72 11.24
CA HIS A 76 4.41 12.85 12.16
C HIS A 76 4.16 14.20 11.45
N GLU A 77 4.13 15.30 12.19
CA GLU A 77 3.89 16.64 11.64
C GLU A 77 4.98 17.08 10.65
N ASP A 78 6.22 16.62 10.86
CA ASP A 78 7.37 16.80 9.97
C ASP A 78 7.39 15.87 8.75
N ARG A 79 6.40 14.99 8.63
CA ARG A 79 6.21 13.98 7.58
C ARG A 79 7.06 12.71 7.74
N ASP A 80 7.85 12.59 8.78
CA ASP A 80 8.59 11.36 9.07
C ASP A 80 7.64 10.20 9.39
N PRO A 81 7.97 8.96 8.98
CA PRO A 81 7.17 7.77 9.27
C PRO A 81 7.03 7.53 10.78
N VAL A 82 5.84 7.16 11.25
CA VAL A 82 5.64 6.80 12.66
C VAL A 82 6.36 5.51 13.02
N GLY A 83 6.38 4.52 12.13
CA GLY A 83 6.96 3.21 12.35
C GLY A 83 8.07 2.87 11.38
N HIS A 84 8.32 1.58 11.23
CA HIS A 84 9.37 1.06 10.34
C HIS A 84 9.25 1.58 8.91
N TYR A 85 10.38 2.01 8.36
CA TYR A 85 10.48 2.48 6.99
C TYR A 85 11.81 2.07 6.38
N ILE A 86 11.74 1.45 5.21
CA ILE A 86 12.88 1.12 4.35
C ILE A 86 12.60 1.69 2.96
N GLU A 87 13.57 2.41 2.41
CA GLU A 87 13.58 2.89 1.04
C GLU A 87 14.89 2.49 0.38
N ASP A 88 14.82 1.83 -0.79
CA ASP A 88 15.99 1.34 -1.53
C ASP A 88 16.96 0.47 -0.68
N GLY A 89 16.43 -0.39 0.19
CA GLY A 89 17.21 -1.22 1.10
C GLY A 89 17.83 -0.48 2.29
N VAL A 90 17.62 0.83 2.41
CA VAL A 90 18.12 1.65 3.52
C VAL A 90 17.02 1.83 4.57
N GLN A 91 17.27 1.35 5.78
CA GLN A 91 16.35 1.51 6.90
C GLN A 91 16.49 2.93 7.50
N GLU A 92 15.42 3.73 7.44
CA GLU A 92 15.38 5.05 8.06
C GLU A 92 14.82 5.02 9.48
N SER A 93 13.83 4.16 9.74
CA SER A 93 13.19 4.07 11.03
C SER A 93 12.99 2.62 11.49
N ARG A 94 12.96 2.44 12.81
CA ARG A 94 12.86 1.11 13.44
C ARG A 94 11.43 0.59 13.49
N VAL A 95 11.30 -0.73 13.65
CA VAL A 95 10.01 -1.37 13.94
C VAL A 95 9.49 -0.94 15.33
N ILE A 96 8.19 -0.62 15.41
CA ILE A 96 7.47 -0.37 16.66
C ILE A 96 6.53 -1.54 16.93
N SER A 97 6.82 -2.30 18.00
CA SER A 97 6.06 -3.50 18.39
C SER A 97 5.24 -3.30 19.66
N SER A 98 5.31 -2.12 20.29
CA SER A 98 4.50 -1.80 21.47
C SER A 98 3.14 -1.21 21.09
N ASP A 99 2.15 -1.42 21.94
CA ASP A 99 0.89 -0.69 21.87
C ASP A 99 1.11 0.81 22.11
N GLY A 100 0.14 1.60 21.69
CA GLY A 100 0.22 3.05 21.78
C GLY A 100 -1.11 3.72 21.43
N PRO A 101 -1.13 5.06 21.44
CA PRO A 101 -2.33 5.80 21.10
C PRO A 101 -2.68 5.72 19.61
N GLY A 102 -3.97 5.93 19.32
CA GLY A 102 -4.47 6.01 17.96
C GLY A 102 -4.54 4.68 17.23
N ASN A 103 -4.71 4.76 15.91
CA ASN A 103 -4.89 3.58 15.08
C ASN A 103 -3.60 2.78 14.92
N PHE A 104 -2.44 3.46 14.86
CA PHE A 104 -1.13 2.80 14.74
C PHE A 104 -0.86 1.86 15.93
N GLY A 105 -1.18 2.30 17.14
CA GLY A 105 -0.99 1.52 18.37
C GLY A 105 -2.08 0.48 18.64
N LEU A 106 -3.09 0.35 17.77
CA LEU A 106 -4.11 -0.70 17.88
C LEU A 106 -3.56 -2.02 17.35
N LEU A 107 -2.90 -2.78 18.24
CA LEU A 107 -2.28 -4.06 17.89
C LEU A 107 -3.31 -5.17 17.64
N PRO A 108 -3.00 -6.09 16.66
CA PRO A 108 -1.79 -6.13 15.87
C PRO A 108 -1.76 -5.06 14.76
N ASN A 109 -0.60 -4.43 14.61
CA ASN A 109 -0.25 -3.63 13.45
C ASN A 109 0.65 -4.44 12.51
N GLY A 110 1.07 -3.90 11.37
CA GLY A 110 1.79 -4.68 10.36
C GLY A 110 2.74 -3.87 9.52
N ILE A 111 3.47 -4.59 8.68
CA ILE A 111 4.46 -4.04 7.77
C ILE A 111 4.15 -4.54 6.36
N PHE A 112 4.03 -3.62 5.40
CA PHE A 112 4.01 -3.95 3.99
C PHE A 112 5.44 -3.96 3.48
N CYS A 113 5.87 -5.10 2.98
CA CYS A 113 7.21 -5.37 2.45
C CYS A 113 7.13 -5.57 0.93
N ILE A 114 8.00 -4.88 0.21
CA ILE A 114 8.18 -4.95 -1.25
C ILE A 114 9.57 -5.50 -1.50
N ALA A 115 9.64 -6.64 -2.18
CA ALA A 115 10.84 -7.34 -2.63
C ALA A 115 10.49 -8.10 -3.91
N ASP A 116 11.10 -9.26 -4.18
CA ASP A 116 10.67 -10.19 -5.24
C ASP A 116 9.21 -10.62 -5.08
N THR A 117 8.67 -10.50 -3.86
CA THR A 117 7.26 -10.72 -3.52
C THR A 117 6.70 -9.51 -2.80
N LEU A 118 5.37 -9.38 -2.83
CA LEU A 118 4.61 -8.34 -2.14
C LEU A 118 3.88 -8.96 -0.95
N GLN A 119 4.25 -8.59 0.28
CA GLN A 119 3.69 -9.23 1.47
C GLN A 119 3.34 -8.22 2.57
N VAL A 120 2.20 -8.44 3.19
CA VAL A 120 1.82 -7.80 4.45
C VAL A 120 2.08 -8.80 5.57
N PHE A 121 2.95 -8.42 6.50
CA PHE A 121 3.28 -9.19 7.70
C PHE A 121 2.63 -8.56 8.93
N GLU A 122 2.22 -9.37 9.87
CA GLU A 122 2.01 -8.93 11.25
C GLU A 122 3.38 -8.54 11.84
N THR A 123 3.43 -7.53 12.73
CA THR A 123 4.69 -6.96 13.20
C THR A 123 5.61 -7.97 13.89
N PHE A 124 5.09 -8.87 14.72
CA PHE A 124 5.92 -9.87 15.38
C PHE A 124 6.37 -10.98 14.42
N ASP A 125 5.52 -11.37 13.46
CA ASP A 125 5.89 -12.30 12.39
C ASP A 125 7.01 -11.71 11.52
N TYR A 126 6.96 -10.40 11.21
CA TYR A 126 8.02 -9.68 10.52
C TYR A 126 9.35 -9.71 11.29
N LEU A 127 9.30 -9.45 12.61
CA LEU A 127 10.49 -9.46 13.46
C LEU A 127 11.12 -10.86 13.59
N ASP A 128 10.29 -11.91 13.58
CA ASP A 128 10.76 -13.30 13.66
C ASP A 128 11.37 -13.77 12.32
N ARG A 129 10.74 -13.44 11.21
CA ARG A 129 11.17 -13.85 9.87
C ARG A 129 12.32 -13.02 9.31
N GLN A 130 12.40 -11.74 9.66
CA GLN A 130 13.39 -10.78 9.16
C GLN A 130 13.51 -10.80 7.62
N PRO A 131 12.43 -10.59 6.88
CA PRO A 131 12.48 -10.61 5.42
C PRO A 131 13.39 -9.51 4.88
N ASP A 132 14.06 -9.78 3.78
CA ASP A 132 14.90 -8.82 3.06
C ASP A 132 14.01 -7.98 2.14
N CYS A 133 13.56 -6.81 2.65
CA CYS A 133 12.70 -5.89 1.92
C CYS A 133 13.54 -4.81 1.25
N THR A 134 13.33 -4.58 -0.04
CA THR A 134 13.86 -3.39 -0.73
C THR A 134 13.15 -2.13 -0.25
N TYR A 135 11.82 -2.23 -0.07
CA TYR A 135 11.00 -1.18 0.54
C TYR A 135 10.12 -1.79 1.63
N ALA A 136 9.94 -1.08 2.73
CA ALA A 136 9.02 -1.49 3.78
C ALA A 136 8.37 -0.30 4.47
N VAL A 137 7.10 -0.42 4.82
CA VAL A 137 6.38 0.59 5.61
C VAL A 137 5.50 -0.07 6.66
N GLN A 138 5.66 0.37 7.90
CA GLN A 138 4.81 -0.03 9.01
C GLN A 138 3.61 0.90 9.15
N SER A 139 2.45 0.32 9.38
CA SER A 139 1.23 1.06 9.70
C SER A 139 0.28 0.21 10.56
N GLY A 140 -0.92 0.69 10.80
CA GLY A 140 -1.87 -0.07 11.61
C GLY A 140 -3.23 0.60 11.80
N PRO A 141 -4.19 -0.24 12.18
CA PRO A 141 -4.06 -1.66 12.52
C PRO A 141 -3.99 -2.57 11.28
N MET A 142 -3.64 -3.85 11.47
CA MET A 142 -3.95 -4.88 10.47
C MET A 142 -5.46 -4.92 10.25
N LEU A 143 -5.90 -5.05 9.00
CA LEU A 143 -7.32 -5.18 8.64
C LEU A 143 -7.75 -6.65 8.61
N VAL A 144 -6.90 -7.47 8.00
CA VAL A 144 -7.06 -8.93 7.90
C VAL A 144 -5.75 -9.58 8.31
N ILE A 145 -5.84 -10.64 9.10
CA ILE A 145 -4.71 -11.40 9.65
C ILE A 145 -5.01 -12.88 9.40
N ASP A 146 -4.25 -13.54 8.54
CA ASP A 146 -4.45 -14.95 8.17
C ASP A 146 -5.90 -15.30 7.84
N GLY A 147 -6.58 -14.42 7.09
CA GLY A 147 -7.96 -14.59 6.68
C GLY A 147 -9.01 -14.19 7.73
N ALA A 148 -8.61 -13.75 8.93
CA ALA A 148 -9.53 -13.26 9.96
C ALA A 148 -9.51 -11.73 10.05
N LEU A 149 -10.66 -11.10 10.31
CA LEU A 149 -10.70 -9.67 10.64
C LEU A 149 -9.99 -9.42 11.96
N HIS A 150 -9.41 -8.22 12.06
CA HIS A 150 -8.83 -7.76 13.32
C HIS A 150 -9.84 -7.91 14.48
N PRO A 151 -9.46 -8.55 15.62
CA PRO A 151 -10.42 -8.99 16.65
C PRO A 151 -11.15 -7.86 17.40
N ARG A 152 -10.66 -6.62 17.27
CA ARG A 152 -11.26 -5.43 17.92
C ARG A 152 -12.18 -4.63 17.02
N PHE A 153 -12.43 -5.08 15.77
CA PHE A 153 -13.34 -4.37 14.88
C PHE A 153 -14.79 -4.68 15.19
N LEU A 154 -15.60 -3.65 15.25
CA LEU A 154 -17.04 -3.72 15.54
C LEU A 154 -17.82 -3.44 14.26
N ALA A 155 -18.75 -4.33 13.92
CA ALA A 155 -19.61 -4.18 12.75
C ALA A 155 -20.50 -2.92 12.81
N ASP A 156 -20.89 -2.51 14.01
CA ASP A 156 -21.67 -1.29 14.27
C ASP A 156 -20.78 -0.08 14.65
N GLY A 157 -19.47 -0.16 14.36
CA GLY A 157 -18.50 0.89 14.68
C GLY A 157 -18.89 2.23 14.05
N THR A 158 -18.95 3.28 14.88
CA THR A 158 -19.37 4.63 14.46
C THR A 158 -18.23 5.49 13.93
N SER A 159 -16.98 5.10 14.15
CA SER A 159 -15.78 5.80 13.64
C SER A 159 -15.62 5.58 12.13
N LYS A 160 -16.20 6.46 11.33
CA LYS A 160 -16.19 6.37 9.85
C LYS A 160 -15.32 7.45 9.25
N PHE A 161 -14.45 7.05 8.30
CA PHE A 161 -13.52 7.92 7.55
C PHE A 161 -13.37 7.37 6.12
N ILE A 162 -12.89 8.22 5.21
CA ILE A 162 -12.28 7.73 3.98
C ILE A 162 -11.01 6.98 4.39
N ARG A 163 -10.91 5.71 4.03
CA ARG A 163 -9.81 4.83 4.44
C ARG A 163 -9.07 4.30 3.25
N ASN A 164 -7.76 4.13 3.39
CA ASN A 164 -6.93 3.45 2.42
C ASN A 164 -6.05 2.38 3.08
N GLY A 165 -5.60 1.43 2.27
CA GLY A 165 -4.79 0.32 2.74
C GLY A 165 -4.38 -0.59 1.61
N VAL A 166 -3.64 -1.65 1.95
CA VAL A 166 -3.13 -2.66 1.03
C VAL A 166 -3.41 -4.05 1.57
N GLY A 167 -3.74 -4.98 0.68
CA GLY A 167 -3.80 -6.40 0.99
C GLY A 167 -2.99 -7.20 -0.02
N THR A 168 -2.44 -8.35 0.40
CA THR A 168 -1.57 -9.18 -0.44
C THR A 168 -2.10 -10.59 -0.58
N SER A 169 -1.84 -11.21 -1.75
CA SER A 169 -2.12 -12.62 -1.97
C SER A 169 -1.19 -13.51 -1.15
N SER A 170 -1.63 -14.73 -0.84
CA SER A 170 -0.85 -15.69 -0.02
C SER A 170 0.48 -16.10 -0.64
N ASP A 171 0.57 -16.07 -1.98
CA ASP A 171 1.78 -16.39 -2.73
C ASP A 171 2.70 -15.17 -2.95
N GLY A 172 2.29 -13.98 -2.50
CA GLY A 172 3.05 -12.75 -2.67
C GLY A 172 3.17 -12.24 -4.11
N THR A 173 2.38 -12.79 -5.05
CA THR A 173 2.47 -12.40 -6.47
C THR A 173 1.74 -11.11 -6.79
N ARG A 174 0.85 -10.65 -5.90
CA ARG A 174 0.05 -9.42 -6.10
C ARG A 174 -0.28 -8.71 -4.80
N ALA A 175 -0.39 -7.40 -4.90
CA ALA A 175 -0.96 -6.51 -3.90
C ALA A 175 -2.16 -5.77 -4.48
N ILE A 176 -3.21 -5.57 -3.68
CA ILE A 176 -4.35 -4.71 -4.04
C ILE A 176 -4.40 -3.56 -3.05
N PHE A 177 -4.21 -2.37 -3.57
CA PHE A 177 -4.41 -1.11 -2.86
C PHE A 177 -5.87 -0.70 -3.00
N ALA A 178 -6.49 -0.29 -1.90
CA ALA A 178 -7.89 0.16 -1.91
C ALA A 178 -8.05 1.48 -1.15
N ILE A 179 -8.94 2.32 -1.67
CA ILE A 179 -9.44 3.51 -0.98
C ILE A 179 -10.97 3.50 -1.02
N SER A 180 -11.62 3.81 0.11
CA SER A 180 -13.05 3.98 0.12
C SER A 180 -13.42 5.36 -0.45
N ASN A 181 -14.48 5.41 -1.27
CA ASN A 181 -14.99 6.68 -1.81
C ASN A 181 -16.00 7.32 -0.84
N ASP A 182 -16.55 6.52 0.08
CA ASP A 182 -17.41 6.93 1.17
C ASP A 182 -16.75 6.69 2.52
N ALA A 183 -17.22 7.35 3.57
CA ALA A 183 -16.72 7.15 4.92
C ALA A 183 -17.17 5.80 5.48
N VAL A 184 -16.22 4.91 5.82
CA VAL A 184 -16.45 3.55 6.32
C VAL A 184 -15.80 3.33 7.67
N ASN A 185 -16.32 2.38 8.46
CA ASN A 185 -15.68 1.89 9.68
C ASN A 185 -14.57 0.87 9.34
N PHE A 186 -13.82 0.43 10.34
CA PHE A 186 -12.75 -0.56 10.13
C PHE A 186 -13.26 -1.95 9.78
N HIS A 187 -14.41 -2.36 10.35
CA HIS A 187 -15.00 -3.66 10.07
C HIS A 187 -15.36 -3.80 8.58
N ASP A 188 -16.08 -2.81 8.04
CA ASP A 188 -16.53 -2.83 6.64
C ASP A 188 -15.35 -2.72 5.68
N PHE A 189 -14.35 -1.90 6.02
CA PHE A 189 -13.14 -1.77 5.22
C PHE A 189 -12.27 -3.04 5.26
N GLY A 190 -12.16 -3.71 6.41
CA GLY A 190 -11.50 -5.01 6.52
C GLY A 190 -12.26 -6.12 5.79
N ALA A 191 -13.58 -6.13 5.90
CA ALA A 191 -14.44 -7.09 5.19
C ALA A 191 -14.31 -7.00 3.66
N LEU A 192 -14.08 -5.79 3.10
CA LEU A 192 -13.73 -5.64 1.69
C LEU A 192 -12.53 -6.50 1.31
N PHE A 193 -11.43 -6.42 2.06
CA PHE A 193 -10.21 -7.18 1.76
C PHE A 193 -10.39 -8.68 1.95
N ARG A 194 -11.05 -9.09 3.03
CA ARG A 194 -11.25 -10.51 3.36
C ARG A 194 -12.25 -11.19 2.43
N ASP A 195 -13.44 -10.59 2.28
CA ASP A 195 -14.61 -11.29 1.72
C ASP A 195 -14.78 -11.03 0.22
N HIS A 196 -14.44 -9.82 -0.26
CA HIS A 196 -14.61 -9.45 -1.66
C HIS A 196 -13.32 -9.61 -2.45
N LEU A 197 -12.18 -9.14 -1.92
CA LEU A 197 -10.87 -9.24 -2.58
C LEU A 197 -10.16 -10.56 -2.27
N ALA A 198 -10.64 -11.33 -1.29
CA ALA A 198 -10.12 -12.64 -0.86
C ALA A 198 -8.60 -12.62 -0.55
N LEU A 199 -8.16 -11.60 0.20
CA LEU A 199 -6.77 -11.41 0.59
C LEU A 199 -6.58 -11.81 2.06
N PRO A 200 -5.66 -12.75 2.35
CA PRO A 200 -5.47 -13.29 3.70
C PRO A 200 -4.82 -12.29 4.67
N ASN A 201 -4.03 -11.35 4.17
CA ASN A 201 -3.41 -10.31 4.98
C ASN A 201 -3.66 -8.94 4.36
N ALA A 202 -4.08 -7.98 5.19
CA ALA A 202 -4.31 -6.61 4.77
C ALA A 202 -3.97 -5.61 5.89
N LEU A 203 -3.43 -4.47 5.48
CA LEU A 203 -2.93 -3.41 6.35
C LEU A 203 -3.63 -2.09 6.03
N TYR A 204 -4.05 -1.40 7.07
CA TYR A 204 -4.56 -0.03 6.98
C TYR A 204 -3.41 0.97 6.94
N PHE A 205 -3.49 1.97 6.05
CA PHE A 205 -2.48 3.02 5.96
C PHE A 205 -2.88 4.29 6.71
N ASP A 206 -3.98 4.93 6.32
CA ASP A 206 -4.43 6.16 6.98
C ASP A 206 -5.93 6.39 6.73
N GLY A 207 -6.55 7.26 7.55
CA GLY A 207 -7.94 7.69 7.42
C GLY A 207 -8.14 9.21 7.57
N LYS A 208 -7.08 9.96 7.91
CA LYS A 208 -7.16 11.42 7.94
C LYS A 208 -6.73 12.05 6.62
N VAL A 209 -5.84 11.37 5.89
CA VAL A 209 -5.19 11.88 4.68
C VAL A 209 -5.16 10.81 3.58
N SER A 210 -6.25 10.08 3.39
CA SER A 210 -6.35 9.08 2.33
C SER A 210 -6.43 9.74 0.96
N ARG A 211 -5.48 9.44 0.06
CA ARG A 211 -5.42 9.98 -1.30
C ARG A 211 -4.91 8.96 -2.30
N LEU A 212 -5.46 9.06 -3.50
CA LEU A 212 -5.14 8.21 -4.63
C LEU A 212 -4.80 9.05 -5.86
N TYR A 213 -3.76 8.65 -6.57
CA TYR A 213 -3.44 9.03 -7.93
C TYR A 213 -3.61 7.79 -8.82
N ALA A 214 -4.55 7.85 -9.74
CA ALA A 214 -4.87 6.77 -10.67
C ALA A 214 -5.23 7.38 -12.04
N PRO A 215 -4.23 7.75 -12.86
CA PRO A 215 -4.46 8.46 -14.13
C PRO A 215 -5.33 7.66 -15.11
N ALA A 216 -5.29 6.34 -15.08
CA ALA A 216 -6.18 5.48 -15.88
C ALA A 216 -7.67 5.69 -15.57
N LEU A 217 -8.01 6.20 -14.39
CA LEU A 217 -9.36 6.56 -13.98
C LEU A 217 -9.62 8.09 -13.99
N ASN A 218 -8.68 8.88 -14.50
CA ASN A 218 -8.68 10.34 -14.41
C ASN A 218 -8.81 10.85 -12.96
N ARG A 219 -8.23 10.12 -11.98
CA ARG A 219 -8.27 10.44 -10.56
C ARG A 219 -6.94 10.98 -10.08
N SER A 220 -6.98 12.17 -9.44
CA SER A 220 -5.84 12.78 -8.75
C SER A 220 -6.36 13.55 -7.55
N ASP A 221 -6.28 12.93 -6.37
CA ASP A 221 -6.81 13.51 -5.13
C ASP A 221 -5.91 14.63 -4.61
N PHE A 222 -6.49 15.75 -4.19
CA PHE A 222 -5.80 16.93 -3.65
C PHE A 222 -5.80 16.95 -2.12
N GLY A 223 -4.85 17.71 -1.53
CA GLY A 223 -4.84 18.05 -0.11
C GLY A 223 -3.45 18.43 0.40
N TRP A 224 -3.24 18.28 1.72
CA TRP A 224 -1.99 18.61 2.42
C TRP A 224 -0.84 17.72 1.96
N GLN A 225 0.42 18.14 2.20
CA GLN A 225 1.58 17.28 1.97
C GLN A 225 1.42 15.94 2.67
N LEU A 226 1.80 14.88 1.98
CA LEU A 226 1.86 13.52 2.49
C LEU A 226 3.21 13.27 3.18
N GLY A 227 3.29 12.25 4.02
CA GLY A 227 4.53 11.58 4.38
C GLY A 227 4.86 10.51 3.33
N PRO A 228 5.09 9.23 3.73
CA PRO A 228 5.37 8.16 2.79
C PRO A 228 4.30 8.01 1.71
N ILE A 229 4.74 7.79 0.49
CA ILE A 229 3.90 7.50 -0.66
C ILE A 229 4.34 6.16 -1.26
N VAL A 230 3.39 5.29 -1.61
CA VAL A 230 3.63 4.10 -2.42
C VAL A 230 3.16 4.37 -3.84
N GLY A 231 3.91 3.94 -4.85
CA GLY A 231 3.52 4.12 -6.24
C GLY A 231 4.28 3.23 -7.20
N VAL A 232 3.74 3.10 -8.41
CA VAL A 232 4.35 2.39 -9.54
C VAL A 232 4.74 3.40 -10.60
N LEU A 233 6.02 3.38 -11.00
CA LEU A 233 6.57 4.18 -12.08
C LEU A 233 6.42 3.45 -13.43
N ASN A 234 6.04 4.22 -14.50
CA ASN A 234 6.02 3.74 -15.89
C ASN A 234 7.40 3.76 -16.53
#